data_23f0d5dfa18c4bd107aee703b1422def
#
_entry.id   23f0d5dfa18c4bd107aee703b1422def
#
_cell.length_a   1.000
_cell.length_b   1.000
_cell.length_c   1.000
_cell.angle_alpha   90.00
_cell.angle_beta   90.00
_cell.angle_gamma   90.00
#
_symmetry.space_group_name_H-M   'P 1'
#
loop_
_entity.id
_entity.type
_entity.pdbx_description
1 polymer ?
#
loop_
_entity_poly.entity_id
_entity_poly.type
_entity_poly.pdbx_seq_one_letter_code
_entity_poly.pdbx_strand_id
1 'polypeptide(L)'
;MLYRALRAAAAVALRWYYADVVVQGAERIPAEGALVITSNHPNALVDALLVSTTLRRRVRLTAKATLFEHPLLALVLRAVGVVPLRRAKDELAAQREDGVSVARNAESFQRVTEALTRGSAVLVFPEGISHDEPMLAPLKTGAARMALAAAAAGVRGIRVLPVGLIFERKEQPRSRVLVRIGDSIDVDAWCARARSDDAGRLTADIDSALRHVTLNFASEARARRAVALARALAAISDAPPDLGRPRALATETELARRIEVATEALESAPPSVARLADAFIRRVEVLEARLARRGVALADVQISPRLRHGAWFVVRESLVLVAALPVALLGRVTHWLPLQVARSLAMRPLVADPSRDQPAMRTIVLGLALVLLSYALQAALVAYWFGAVAAISWLVVLFMSAQVDFLLRDRRGRVWRRARTYLALRADPGLRGESLTEIHALVTNGLALEAMLIGPLVNGR
;
A
#
# COMPACT_ATOMS: atom_id res chain seq x y z
N MET A 1 2.44 20.16 18.28
CA MET A 1 3.29 20.53 17.12
C MET A 1 4.09 19.35 16.59
N LEU A 2 4.85 18.61 17.42
CA LEU A 2 5.72 17.49 17.00
C LEU A 2 4.99 16.41 16.17
N TYR A 3 3.82 15.93 16.60
CA TYR A 3 3.04 14.94 15.84
C TYR A 3 2.71 15.40 14.42
N ARG A 4 2.30 16.68 14.24
CA ARG A 4 1.99 17.23 12.91
C ARG A 4 3.22 17.29 12.02
N ALA A 5 4.36 17.70 12.58
CA ALA A 5 5.64 17.78 11.87
C ALA A 5 6.11 16.37 11.43
N LEU A 6 6.11 15.40 12.34
CA LEU A 6 6.48 14.01 12.02
C LEU A 6 5.52 13.36 11.03
N ARG A 7 4.22 13.62 11.13
CA ARG A 7 3.24 13.15 10.16
C ARG A 7 3.47 13.75 8.77
N ALA A 8 3.79 15.05 8.68
CA ALA A 8 4.13 15.70 7.42
C ALA A 8 5.41 15.14 6.80
N ALA A 9 6.46 14.95 7.62
CA ALA A 9 7.69 14.31 7.20
C ALA A 9 7.47 12.88 6.70
N ALA A 10 6.66 12.09 7.41
CA ALA A 10 6.27 10.74 6.98
C ALA A 10 5.50 10.75 5.66
N ALA A 11 4.56 11.70 5.49
CA ALA A 11 3.81 11.83 4.23
C ALA A 11 4.73 12.17 3.05
N VAL A 12 5.72 13.04 3.25
CA VAL A 12 6.73 13.36 2.24
C VAL A 12 7.58 12.13 1.93
N ALA A 13 8.11 11.45 2.95
CA ALA A 13 8.93 10.26 2.80
C ALA A 13 8.20 9.13 2.06
N LEU A 14 6.93 8.89 2.39
CA LEU A 14 6.09 7.90 1.71
C LEU A 14 5.86 8.26 0.23
N ARG A 15 5.60 9.53 -0.09
CA ARG A 15 5.47 10.01 -1.48
C ARG A 15 6.77 9.94 -2.27
N TRP A 16 7.91 10.03 -1.62
CA TRP A 16 9.22 9.85 -2.26
C TRP A 16 9.52 8.38 -2.48
N TYR A 17 9.14 7.54 -1.54
CA TYR A 17 9.36 6.10 -1.65
C TYR A 17 8.39 5.44 -2.63
N TYR A 18 7.08 5.69 -2.51
CA TYR A 18 6.06 5.14 -3.39
C TYR A 18 5.70 6.11 -4.53
N ALA A 19 5.51 5.57 -5.73
CA ALA A 19 5.12 6.36 -6.91
C ALA A 19 3.69 6.86 -6.80
N ASP A 20 2.82 6.07 -6.17
CA ASP A 20 1.41 6.38 -6.01
C ASP A 20 0.88 5.75 -4.71
N VAL A 21 0.08 6.51 -3.98
CA VAL A 21 -0.64 6.04 -2.78
C VAL A 21 -2.10 6.42 -2.98
N VAL A 22 -2.89 5.44 -3.40
CA VAL A 22 -4.33 5.61 -3.65
C VAL A 22 -5.12 5.23 -2.41
N VAL A 23 -6.14 6.00 -2.09
CA VAL A 23 -7.06 5.74 -0.97
C VAL A 23 -8.46 5.53 -1.52
N GLN A 24 -9.08 4.40 -1.18
CA GLN A 24 -10.48 4.10 -1.48
C GLN A 24 -11.29 4.03 -0.20
N GLY A 25 -12.53 4.52 -0.21
CA GLY A 25 -13.42 4.51 0.95
C GLY A 25 -13.10 5.58 2.00
N ALA A 26 -12.38 6.65 1.65
CA ALA A 26 -12.02 7.72 2.58
C ALA A 26 -13.23 8.41 3.23
N GLU A 27 -14.37 8.39 2.56
CA GLU A 27 -15.66 8.88 3.02
C GLU A 27 -16.25 8.07 4.18
N ARG A 28 -15.83 6.82 4.37
CA ARG A 28 -16.25 5.92 5.44
C ARG A 28 -15.55 6.17 6.77
N ILE A 29 -14.53 7.04 6.79
CA ILE A 29 -13.78 7.37 7.99
C ILE A 29 -14.63 8.27 8.90
N PRO A 30 -14.98 7.85 10.13
CA PRO A 30 -15.66 8.73 11.07
C PRO A 30 -14.81 9.96 11.40
N ALA A 31 -15.37 11.14 11.25
CA ALA A 31 -14.64 12.40 11.51
C ALA A 31 -14.25 12.51 12.99
N GLU A 32 -15.13 12.06 13.88
CA GLU A 32 -15.01 12.17 15.34
C GLU A 32 -15.44 10.87 16.03
N GLY A 33 -15.35 10.82 17.35
CA GLY A 33 -15.75 9.68 18.17
C GLY A 33 -14.65 8.63 18.37
N ALA A 34 -14.94 7.66 19.23
CA ALA A 34 -14.04 6.55 19.54
C ALA A 34 -13.88 5.62 18.34
N LEU A 35 -12.64 5.38 17.91
CA LEU A 35 -12.36 4.59 16.72
C LEU A 35 -11.22 3.59 16.97
N VAL A 36 -11.49 2.31 16.78
CA VAL A 36 -10.47 1.27 16.71
C VAL A 36 -10.23 0.98 15.23
N ILE A 37 -9.04 1.29 14.73
CA ILE A 37 -8.65 0.99 13.36
C ILE A 37 -7.96 -0.36 13.38
N THR A 38 -8.46 -1.31 12.61
CA THR A 38 -7.83 -2.62 12.40
C THR A 38 -7.24 -2.69 11.00
N SER A 39 -6.00 -3.15 10.87
CA SER A 39 -5.32 -3.26 9.56
C SER A 39 -4.47 -4.51 9.50
N ASN A 40 -4.29 -5.05 8.27
CA ASN A 40 -3.25 -6.05 8.00
C ASN A 40 -1.85 -5.43 8.13
N HIS A 41 -0.83 -6.27 8.32
CA HIS A 41 0.51 -5.80 8.71
C HIS A 41 1.64 -6.36 7.82
N PRO A 42 1.65 -6.07 6.50
CA PRO A 42 2.64 -6.65 5.59
C PRO A 42 4.00 -5.91 5.57
N ASN A 43 4.13 -4.68 6.10
CA ASN A 43 5.31 -3.84 5.91
C ASN A 43 5.72 -3.02 7.15
N ALA A 44 5.67 -3.63 8.31
CA ALA A 44 6.17 -3.10 9.59
C ALA A 44 5.75 -1.63 9.87
N LEU A 45 6.69 -0.73 10.18
CA LEU A 45 6.42 0.68 10.48
C LEU A 45 5.73 1.42 9.31
N VAL A 46 5.98 1.02 8.06
CA VAL A 46 5.40 1.66 6.88
C VAL A 46 3.87 1.62 6.91
N ASP A 47 3.30 0.50 7.38
CA ASP A 47 1.86 0.32 7.50
C ASP A 47 1.24 1.34 8.45
N ALA A 48 1.86 1.52 9.62
CA ALA A 48 1.42 2.50 10.60
C ALA A 48 1.53 3.95 10.06
N LEU A 49 2.60 4.25 9.31
CA LEU A 49 2.78 5.56 8.68
C LEU A 49 1.76 5.80 7.57
N LEU A 50 1.46 4.78 6.72
CA LEU A 50 0.44 4.88 5.67
C LEU A 50 -0.93 5.16 6.29
N VAL A 51 -1.36 4.38 7.27
CA VAL A 51 -2.66 4.60 7.94
C VAL A 51 -2.70 5.98 8.59
N SER A 52 -1.66 6.37 9.35
CA SER A 52 -1.66 7.65 10.06
C SER A 52 -1.62 8.87 9.15
N THR A 53 -1.01 8.76 7.96
CA THR A 53 -0.95 9.87 6.99
C THR A 53 -2.20 9.96 6.11
N THR A 54 -2.88 8.84 5.88
CA THR A 54 -4.10 8.74 5.07
C THR A 54 -5.32 9.30 5.81
N LEU A 55 -5.49 8.96 7.08
CA LEU A 55 -6.65 9.42 7.85
C LEU A 55 -6.54 10.91 8.18
N ARG A 56 -7.65 11.66 8.04
CA ARG A 56 -7.67 13.12 8.30
C ARG A 56 -7.59 13.48 9.78
N ARG A 57 -7.81 12.51 10.68
CA ARG A 57 -7.77 12.70 12.13
C ARG A 57 -6.47 12.17 12.74
N ARG A 58 -6.18 12.56 13.99
CA ARG A 58 -5.01 12.04 14.71
C ARG A 58 -5.22 10.58 15.07
N VAL A 59 -4.27 9.72 14.66
CA VAL A 59 -4.25 8.30 14.96
C VAL A 59 -3.19 8.04 16.04
N ARG A 60 -3.58 7.39 17.13
CA ARG A 60 -2.66 6.84 18.12
C ARG A 60 -2.16 5.49 17.60
N LEU A 61 -0.89 5.41 17.35
CA LEU A 61 -0.26 4.16 16.92
C LEU A 61 -0.05 3.24 18.12
N THR A 62 -0.07 1.95 17.88
CA THR A 62 0.38 0.95 18.85
C THR A 62 1.71 0.36 18.39
N ALA A 63 2.60 0.06 19.33
CA ALA A 63 3.91 -0.51 19.02
C ALA A 63 4.32 -1.54 20.08
N LYS A 64 5.23 -2.44 19.70
CA LYS A 64 5.80 -3.44 20.59
C LYS A 64 6.45 -2.77 21.81
N ALA A 65 6.15 -3.24 23.02
CA ALA A 65 6.66 -2.65 24.26
C ALA A 65 8.20 -2.62 24.33
N THR A 66 8.89 -3.59 23.74
CA THR A 66 10.35 -3.63 23.67
C THR A 66 10.97 -2.44 22.91
N LEU A 67 10.23 -1.74 22.04
CA LEU A 67 10.72 -0.52 21.41
C LEU A 67 10.86 0.65 22.38
N PHE A 68 10.22 0.56 23.56
CA PHE A 68 10.30 1.57 24.62
C PHE A 68 11.44 1.32 25.60
N GLU A 69 12.21 0.24 25.44
CA GLU A 69 13.40 -0.05 26.25
C GLU A 69 14.58 0.85 25.85
N HIS A 70 14.65 1.29 24.58
CA HIS A 70 15.67 2.22 24.14
C HIS A 70 15.27 3.67 24.52
N PRO A 71 16.05 4.38 25.37
CA PRO A 71 15.61 5.64 25.99
C PRO A 71 15.26 6.75 24.99
N LEU A 72 16.07 6.94 23.95
CA LEU A 72 15.83 7.96 22.92
C LEU A 72 14.58 7.62 22.08
N LEU A 73 14.42 6.35 21.71
CA LEU A 73 13.25 5.93 20.96
C LEU A 73 11.98 6.02 21.80
N ALA A 74 12.06 5.63 23.08
CA ALA A 74 10.96 5.76 24.03
C ALA A 74 10.49 7.21 24.20
N LEU A 75 11.45 8.15 24.27
CA LEU A 75 11.13 9.57 24.35
C LEU A 75 10.32 10.03 23.13
N VAL A 76 10.77 9.70 21.93
CA VAL A 76 10.07 10.04 20.68
C VAL A 76 8.70 9.38 20.61
N LEU A 77 8.60 8.06 20.86
CA LEU A 77 7.35 7.32 20.80
C LEU A 77 6.31 7.86 21.80
N ARG A 78 6.73 8.17 23.04
CA ARG A 78 5.87 8.78 24.05
C ARG A 78 5.41 10.19 23.66
N ALA A 79 6.32 11.02 23.13
CA ALA A 79 6.02 12.37 22.68
C ALA A 79 4.99 12.39 21.52
N VAL A 80 4.98 11.36 20.68
CA VAL A 80 4.01 11.19 19.58
C VAL A 80 2.70 10.55 20.08
N GLY A 81 2.71 9.96 21.26
CA GLY A 81 1.54 9.31 21.88
C GLY A 81 1.32 7.88 21.38
N VAL A 82 2.40 7.17 21.04
CA VAL A 82 2.36 5.73 20.71
C VAL A 82 2.06 4.93 21.98
N VAL A 83 1.13 3.98 21.87
CA VAL A 83 0.73 3.09 22.99
C VAL A 83 1.56 1.80 22.93
N PRO A 84 2.32 1.47 23.98
CA PRO A 84 3.04 0.20 24.05
C PRO A 84 2.06 -0.96 24.19
N LEU A 85 2.22 -1.98 23.35
CA LEU A 85 1.49 -3.25 23.46
C LEU A 85 2.48 -4.39 23.71
N ARG A 86 2.16 -5.28 24.65
CA ARG A 86 2.87 -6.53 24.87
C ARG A 86 2.20 -7.63 24.06
N ARG A 87 3.01 -8.53 23.51
CA ARG A 87 2.55 -9.69 22.74
C ARG A 87 2.56 -10.92 23.63
N ALA A 88 1.63 -11.86 23.40
CA ALA A 88 1.58 -13.12 24.18
C ALA A 88 2.88 -13.95 24.12
N LYS A 89 3.65 -13.87 23.01
CA LYS A 89 4.98 -14.50 22.92
C LYS A 89 6.01 -13.85 23.84
N ASP A 90 5.94 -12.54 24.01
CA ASP A 90 6.82 -11.79 24.92
C ASP A 90 6.46 -12.11 26.38
N GLU A 91 5.20 -12.51 26.66
CA GLU A 91 4.72 -12.97 27.96
C GLU A 91 5.23 -14.37 28.33
N LEU A 92 5.23 -15.30 27.38
CA LEU A 92 5.78 -16.66 27.60
C LEU A 92 7.29 -16.64 27.87
N ALA A 93 8.03 -15.68 27.31
CA ALA A 93 9.43 -15.45 27.64
C ALA A 93 9.60 -14.82 29.03
N ALA A 94 8.73 -13.88 29.42
CA ALA A 94 8.74 -13.20 30.71
C ALA A 94 8.11 -14.01 31.85
N GLN A 95 7.19 -14.94 31.56
CA GLN A 95 6.61 -15.87 32.55
C GLN A 95 7.66 -16.85 33.15
N ARG A 96 8.81 -16.98 32.48
CA ARG A 96 9.96 -17.73 33.05
C ARG A 96 10.74 -16.93 34.10
N GLU A 97 10.49 -15.63 34.18
CA GLU A 97 11.26 -14.76 35.09
C GLU A 97 10.46 -14.08 36.22
N ASP A 98 9.14 -13.71 36.01
CA ASP A 98 8.36 -13.07 37.09
C ASP A 98 6.86 -13.06 36.83
N GLY A 99 6.01 -13.30 37.84
CA GLY A 99 4.53 -13.27 37.79
C GLY A 99 3.86 -11.89 37.53
N VAL A 100 4.55 -10.97 36.85
CA VAL A 100 4.18 -9.56 36.64
C VAL A 100 3.41 -9.33 35.32
N SER A 101 3.17 -10.38 34.50
CA SER A 101 2.71 -10.22 33.10
C SER A 101 1.24 -9.77 32.95
N VAL A 102 0.34 -10.24 33.84
CA VAL A 102 -1.10 -9.95 33.77
C VAL A 102 -1.40 -8.46 34.05
N ALA A 103 -0.73 -7.88 35.04
CA ALA A 103 -0.89 -6.48 35.43
C ALA A 103 -0.50 -5.49 34.31
N ARG A 104 0.56 -5.81 33.56
CA ARG A 104 1.08 -4.93 32.49
C ARG A 104 0.24 -4.96 31.21
N ASN A 105 -0.48 -6.03 30.93
CA ASN A 105 -1.46 -6.07 29.85
C ASN A 105 -2.68 -5.24 30.19
N ALA A 106 -3.14 -5.30 31.44
CA ALA A 106 -4.23 -4.45 31.93
C ALA A 106 -3.89 -2.95 31.74
N GLU A 107 -2.65 -2.53 31.98
CA GLU A 107 -2.21 -1.14 31.76
C GLU A 107 -2.29 -0.72 30.28
N SER A 108 -1.87 -1.58 29.35
CA SER A 108 -1.98 -1.30 27.91
C SER A 108 -3.44 -1.17 27.47
N PHE A 109 -4.32 -2.04 27.95
CA PHE A 109 -5.76 -1.97 27.69
C PHE A 109 -6.37 -0.72 28.29
N GLN A 110 -6.00 -0.37 29.52
CA GLN A 110 -6.47 0.85 30.18
C GLN A 110 -6.09 2.10 29.38
N ARG A 111 -4.85 2.21 28.89
CA ARG A 111 -4.40 3.33 28.05
C ARG A 111 -5.18 3.44 26.74
N VAL A 112 -5.55 2.32 26.13
CA VAL A 112 -6.41 2.31 24.94
C VAL A 112 -7.81 2.77 25.30
N THR A 113 -8.41 2.24 26.38
CA THR A 113 -9.72 2.66 26.87
C THR A 113 -9.78 4.14 27.14
N GLU A 114 -8.78 4.69 27.86
CA GLU A 114 -8.67 6.13 28.11
C GLU A 114 -8.54 6.96 26.80
N ALA A 115 -7.85 6.42 25.79
CA ALA A 115 -7.75 7.08 24.49
C ALA A 115 -9.10 7.09 23.78
N LEU A 116 -9.85 5.99 23.82
CA LEU A 116 -11.19 5.87 23.24
C LEU A 116 -12.21 6.75 23.99
N THR A 117 -12.14 6.83 25.33
CA THR A 117 -12.97 7.74 26.14
C THR A 117 -12.80 9.21 25.71
N ARG A 118 -11.60 9.59 25.27
CA ARG A 118 -11.32 10.93 24.71
C ARG A 118 -11.66 11.05 23.22
N GLY A 119 -12.39 10.11 22.64
CA GLY A 119 -12.76 10.11 21.23
C GLY A 119 -11.56 9.93 20.28
N SER A 120 -10.46 9.33 20.72
CA SER A 120 -9.28 9.13 19.87
C SER A 120 -9.47 7.97 18.90
N ALA A 121 -8.75 8.02 17.78
CA ALA A 121 -8.56 6.87 16.89
C ALA A 121 -7.29 6.10 17.32
N VAL A 122 -7.40 4.78 17.49
CA VAL A 122 -6.29 3.89 17.88
C VAL A 122 -6.10 2.84 16.79
N LEU A 123 -4.86 2.71 16.26
CA LEU A 123 -4.51 1.71 15.27
C LEU A 123 -4.00 0.44 15.97
N VAL A 124 -4.58 -0.69 15.59
CA VAL A 124 -4.21 -2.03 16.06
C VAL A 124 -4.00 -2.94 14.85
N PHE A 125 -2.92 -3.71 14.86
CA PHE A 125 -2.69 -4.80 13.90
C PHE A 125 -3.10 -6.12 14.56
N PRO A 126 -4.30 -6.65 14.25
CA PRO A 126 -4.86 -7.78 15.00
C PRO A 126 -4.12 -9.10 14.75
N GLU A 127 -3.34 -9.22 13.69
CA GLU A 127 -2.43 -10.35 13.43
C GLU A 127 -1.32 -10.45 14.48
N GLY A 128 -0.91 -9.32 15.05
CA GLY A 128 0.11 -9.23 16.09
C GLY A 128 1.53 -9.48 15.61
N ILE A 129 1.73 -9.74 14.33
CA ILE A 129 3.02 -9.89 13.65
C ILE A 129 2.96 -9.21 12.28
N SER A 130 4.11 -8.77 11.77
CA SER A 130 4.27 -8.42 10.35
C SER A 130 4.76 -9.66 9.60
N HIS A 131 4.20 -9.94 8.40
CA HIS A 131 4.52 -11.14 7.66
C HIS A 131 4.33 -10.96 6.14
N ASP A 132 4.83 -11.95 5.36
CA ASP A 132 4.81 -11.96 3.90
C ASP A 132 3.78 -12.94 3.31
N GLU A 133 2.96 -13.57 4.17
CA GLU A 133 1.98 -14.54 3.72
C GLU A 133 0.96 -13.92 2.75
N PRO A 134 0.50 -14.68 1.74
CA PRO A 134 -0.42 -14.17 0.73
C PRO A 134 -1.86 -13.97 1.24
N MET A 135 -2.11 -14.24 2.51
CA MET A 135 -3.40 -14.11 3.18
C MET A 135 -3.23 -13.54 4.59
N LEU A 136 -4.32 -13.06 5.17
CA LEU A 136 -4.35 -12.65 6.57
C LEU A 136 -3.96 -13.81 7.49
N ALA A 137 -3.06 -13.57 8.44
CA ALA A 137 -2.80 -14.49 9.53
C ALA A 137 -4.01 -14.54 10.50
N PRO A 138 -4.18 -15.62 11.26
CA PRO A 138 -5.24 -15.71 12.24
C PRO A 138 -5.23 -14.53 13.22
N LEU A 139 -6.37 -13.85 13.33
CA LEU A 139 -6.48 -12.65 14.15
C LEU A 139 -6.50 -13.00 15.64
N LYS A 140 -5.84 -12.15 16.41
CA LYS A 140 -5.87 -12.19 17.89
C LYS A 140 -7.04 -11.36 18.40
N THR A 141 -7.63 -11.76 19.51
CA THR A 141 -8.79 -11.10 20.11
C THR A 141 -8.51 -9.72 20.71
N GLY A 142 -7.27 -9.23 20.67
CA GLY A 142 -6.84 -7.98 21.31
C GLY A 142 -7.65 -6.75 20.88
N ALA A 143 -7.90 -6.58 19.57
CA ALA A 143 -8.67 -5.45 19.06
C ALA A 143 -10.14 -5.49 19.52
N ALA A 144 -10.76 -6.66 19.46
CA ALA A 144 -12.14 -6.88 19.93
C ALA A 144 -12.25 -6.64 21.45
N ARG A 145 -11.33 -7.20 22.23
CA ARG A 145 -11.29 -6.99 23.69
C ARG A 145 -11.12 -5.52 24.07
N MET A 146 -10.30 -4.74 23.34
CA MET A 146 -10.13 -3.30 23.56
C MET A 146 -11.43 -2.54 23.31
N ALA A 147 -12.14 -2.86 22.20
CA ALA A 147 -13.40 -2.23 21.87
C ALA A 147 -14.48 -2.56 22.90
N LEU A 148 -14.63 -3.83 23.27
CA LEU A 148 -15.63 -4.28 24.25
C LEU A 148 -15.33 -3.76 25.67
N ALA A 149 -14.06 -3.73 26.10
CA ALA A 149 -13.67 -3.16 27.39
C ALA A 149 -13.98 -1.67 27.47
N ALA A 150 -13.77 -0.90 26.39
CA ALA A 150 -14.15 0.49 26.34
C ALA A 150 -15.68 0.69 26.39
N ALA A 151 -16.45 -0.17 25.69
CA ALA A 151 -17.92 -0.16 25.74
C ALA A 151 -18.43 -0.46 27.16
N ALA A 152 -17.85 -1.47 27.83
CA ALA A 152 -18.14 -1.82 29.22
C ALA A 152 -17.77 -0.69 30.21
N ALA A 153 -16.72 0.08 29.92
CA ALA A 153 -16.34 1.27 30.67
C ALA A 153 -17.24 2.50 30.37
N GLY A 154 -18.31 2.34 29.61
CA GLY A 154 -19.30 3.39 29.33
C GLY A 154 -19.01 4.26 28.11
N VAL A 155 -17.96 3.98 27.32
CA VAL A 155 -17.70 4.68 26.06
C VAL A 155 -18.78 4.29 25.04
N ARG A 156 -19.40 5.27 24.40
CA ARG A 156 -20.46 5.06 23.40
C ARG A 156 -20.00 5.52 22.01
N GLY A 157 -20.65 4.99 20.97
CA GLY A 157 -20.36 5.29 19.58
C GLY A 157 -19.01 4.74 19.12
N ILE A 158 -18.52 3.68 19.74
CA ILE A 158 -17.25 3.03 19.34
C ILE A 158 -17.45 2.38 17.98
N ARG A 159 -16.54 2.67 17.06
CA ARG A 159 -16.51 2.01 15.76
C ARG A 159 -15.21 1.25 15.56
N VAL A 160 -15.30 0.06 14.96
CA VAL A 160 -14.13 -0.68 14.48
C VAL A 160 -14.05 -0.52 12.97
N LEU A 161 -12.96 0.08 12.48
CA LEU A 161 -12.77 0.42 11.07
C LEU A 161 -11.72 -0.50 10.44
N PRO A 162 -12.10 -1.39 9.49
CA PRO A 162 -11.14 -2.21 8.78
C PRO A 162 -10.44 -1.39 7.70
N VAL A 163 -9.11 -1.50 7.64
CA VAL A 163 -8.25 -0.84 6.65
C VAL A 163 -7.32 -1.87 6.04
N GLY A 164 -7.44 -2.07 4.73
CA GLY A 164 -6.58 -2.95 3.95
C GLY A 164 -5.41 -2.19 3.33
N LEU A 165 -4.21 -2.70 3.49
CA LEU A 165 -3.00 -2.21 2.87
C LEU A 165 -2.55 -3.20 1.80
N ILE A 166 -2.50 -2.74 0.55
CA ILE A 166 -2.16 -3.57 -0.61
C ILE A 166 -0.99 -2.90 -1.33
N PHE A 167 0.11 -3.62 -1.42
CA PHE A 167 1.34 -3.16 -2.07
C PHE A 167 1.52 -3.88 -3.40
N GLU A 168 1.89 -3.15 -4.44
CA GLU A 168 2.32 -3.76 -5.70
C GLU A 168 3.62 -4.55 -5.53
N ARG A 169 4.61 -3.94 -4.88
CA ARG A 169 5.91 -4.52 -4.50
C ARG A 169 6.44 -3.74 -3.29
N LYS A 170 6.19 -4.26 -2.10
CA LYS A 170 6.38 -3.53 -0.84
C LYS A 170 7.80 -3.06 -0.58
N GLU A 171 8.81 -3.83 -0.98
CA GLU A 171 10.23 -3.53 -0.79
C GLU A 171 10.84 -2.68 -1.91
N GLN A 172 10.11 -2.45 -3.02
CA GLN A 172 10.65 -1.72 -4.15
C GLN A 172 10.27 -0.24 -4.11
N PRO A 173 11.25 0.68 -4.15
CA PRO A 173 10.98 2.09 -4.34
C PRO A 173 10.22 2.34 -5.65
N ARG A 174 9.35 3.33 -5.64
CA ARG A 174 8.50 3.74 -6.76
C ARG A 174 7.47 2.69 -7.18
N SER A 175 7.11 1.75 -6.30
CA SER A 175 5.93 0.91 -6.45
C SER A 175 4.65 1.66 -6.03
N ARG A 176 3.48 1.05 -6.28
CA ARG A 176 2.16 1.63 -5.95
C ARG A 176 1.62 1.00 -4.67
N VAL A 177 0.83 1.78 -3.93
CA VAL A 177 0.13 1.33 -2.73
C VAL A 177 -1.34 1.70 -2.84
N LEU A 178 -2.21 0.77 -2.44
CA LEU A 178 -3.64 1.00 -2.26
C LEU A 178 -3.98 0.86 -0.77
N VAL A 179 -4.59 1.89 -0.21
CA VAL A 179 -5.21 1.88 1.12
C VAL A 179 -6.71 1.77 0.92
N ARG A 180 -7.30 0.67 1.36
CA ARG A 180 -8.73 0.37 1.21
C ARG A 180 -9.43 0.45 2.56
N ILE A 181 -10.44 1.31 2.67
CA ILE A 181 -11.18 1.54 3.90
C ILE A 181 -12.55 0.89 3.73
N GLY A 182 -12.85 -0.05 4.63
CA GLY A 182 -14.12 -0.77 4.64
C GLY A 182 -15.18 -0.09 5.49
N ASP A 183 -16.35 -0.74 5.58
CA ASP A 183 -17.44 -0.30 6.43
C ASP A 183 -17.11 -0.55 7.90
N SER A 184 -17.39 0.41 8.74
CA SER A 184 -17.09 0.29 10.17
C SER A 184 -18.14 -0.57 10.89
N ILE A 185 -17.69 -1.40 11.82
CA ILE A 185 -18.55 -2.12 12.75
C ILE A 185 -18.92 -1.18 13.90
N ASP A 186 -20.20 -0.93 14.09
CA ASP A 186 -20.72 -0.20 15.24
C ASP A 186 -20.80 -1.15 16.45
N VAL A 187 -19.96 -0.90 17.45
CA VAL A 187 -19.82 -1.80 18.60
C VAL A 187 -21.06 -1.80 19.48
N ASP A 188 -21.73 -0.64 19.66
CA ASP A 188 -22.95 -0.57 20.47
C ASP A 188 -24.08 -1.35 19.81
N ALA A 189 -24.30 -1.16 18.50
CA ALA A 189 -25.29 -1.93 17.74
C ALA A 189 -24.92 -3.42 17.65
N TRP A 190 -23.64 -3.74 17.60
CA TRP A 190 -23.16 -5.12 17.63
C TRP A 190 -23.47 -5.80 18.96
N CYS A 191 -23.15 -5.18 20.10
CA CYS A 191 -23.45 -5.71 21.43
C CYS A 191 -24.95 -5.92 21.63
N ALA A 192 -25.79 -4.98 21.17
CA ALA A 192 -27.22 -5.09 21.27
C ALA A 192 -27.80 -6.27 20.49
N ARG A 193 -27.27 -6.57 19.30
CA ARG A 193 -27.71 -7.70 18.46
C ARG A 193 -27.14 -9.03 18.94
N ALA A 194 -25.87 -9.08 19.28
CA ALA A 194 -25.21 -10.31 19.69
C ALA A 194 -25.66 -10.79 21.07
N ARG A 195 -26.21 -9.90 21.89
CA ARG A 195 -26.54 -10.17 23.32
C ARG A 195 -25.35 -10.83 24.05
N SER A 196 -24.13 -10.43 23.68
CA SER A 196 -22.88 -11.07 24.08
C SER A 196 -21.76 -10.04 24.04
N ASP A 197 -20.82 -10.20 24.94
CA ASP A 197 -19.54 -9.52 25.01
C ASP A 197 -18.39 -10.42 24.52
N ASP A 198 -18.73 -11.46 23.73
CA ASP A 198 -17.76 -12.44 23.23
C ASP A 198 -16.77 -11.80 22.24
N ALA A 199 -15.56 -11.61 22.72
CA ALA A 199 -14.45 -11.09 21.94
C ALA A 199 -14.08 -12.01 20.75
N GLY A 200 -14.34 -13.31 20.84
CA GLY A 200 -14.09 -14.26 19.76
C GLY A 200 -15.02 -13.98 18.56
N ARG A 201 -16.31 -13.76 18.82
CA ARG A 201 -17.30 -13.44 17.78
C ARG A 201 -17.02 -12.09 17.13
N LEU A 202 -16.73 -11.05 17.91
CA LEU A 202 -16.35 -9.75 17.34
C LEU A 202 -15.05 -9.85 16.54
N THR A 203 -14.09 -10.69 16.96
CA THR A 203 -12.87 -10.95 16.20
C THR A 203 -13.18 -11.62 14.85
N ALA A 204 -14.12 -12.56 14.80
CA ALA A 204 -14.55 -13.20 13.55
C ALA A 204 -15.20 -12.17 12.58
N ASP A 205 -16.00 -11.24 13.10
CA ASP A 205 -16.58 -10.17 12.28
C ASP A 205 -15.51 -9.18 11.79
N ILE A 206 -14.50 -8.88 12.61
CA ILE A 206 -13.34 -8.08 12.21
C ILE A 206 -12.53 -8.81 11.13
N ASP A 207 -12.30 -10.13 11.26
CA ASP A 207 -11.59 -10.94 10.26
C ASP A 207 -12.34 -10.89 8.92
N SER A 208 -13.64 -11.12 8.94
CA SER A 208 -14.47 -11.01 7.74
C SER A 208 -14.37 -9.63 7.09
N ALA A 209 -14.49 -8.55 7.87
CA ALA A 209 -14.40 -7.19 7.37
C ALA A 209 -13.01 -6.86 6.80
N LEU A 210 -11.92 -7.35 7.42
CA LEU A 210 -10.57 -7.19 6.91
C LEU A 210 -10.33 -7.97 5.62
N ARG A 211 -10.86 -9.19 5.50
CA ARG A 211 -10.78 -9.98 4.25
C ARG A 211 -11.45 -9.29 3.08
N HIS A 212 -12.51 -8.52 3.30
CA HIS A 212 -13.15 -7.72 2.23
C HIS A 212 -12.29 -6.58 1.71
N VAL A 213 -11.39 -6.04 2.50
CA VAL A 213 -10.53 -4.91 2.13
C VAL A 213 -9.09 -5.30 1.79
N THR A 214 -8.71 -6.56 1.99
CA THR A 214 -7.38 -7.10 1.68
C THR A 214 -7.42 -8.09 0.52
N LEU A 215 -6.26 -8.52 0.04
CA LEU A 215 -6.10 -9.66 -0.86
C LEU A 215 -5.78 -10.89 -0.02
N ASN A 216 -6.46 -12.00 -0.30
CA ASN A 216 -6.27 -13.26 0.40
C ASN A 216 -6.23 -14.37 -0.64
N PHE A 217 -5.11 -15.08 -0.75
CA PHE A 217 -4.90 -16.15 -1.70
C PHE A 217 -4.48 -17.41 -0.95
N ALA A 218 -4.97 -18.56 -1.38
CA ALA A 218 -4.67 -19.84 -0.74
C ALA A 218 -3.17 -20.23 -0.79
N SER A 219 -2.41 -19.65 -1.71
CA SER A 219 -0.97 -19.87 -1.82
C SER A 219 -0.26 -18.72 -2.55
N GLU A 220 1.05 -18.60 -2.34
CA GLU A 220 1.88 -17.62 -3.07
C GLU A 220 1.85 -17.85 -4.61
N ALA A 221 1.74 -19.10 -5.03
CA ALA A 221 1.64 -19.43 -6.46
C ALA A 221 0.30 -18.92 -7.04
N ARG A 222 -0.82 -19.07 -6.31
CA ARG A 222 -2.13 -18.52 -6.70
C ARG A 222 -2.08 -17.00 -6.72
N ALA A 223 -1.52 -16.37 -5.69
CA ALA A 223 -1.34 -14.92 -5.64
C ALA A 223 -0.60 -14.38 -6.86
N ARG A 224 0.55 -14.97 -7.21
CA ARG A 224 1.33 -14.56 -8.38
C ARG A 224 0.54 -14.68 -9.68
N ARG A 225 -0.18 -15.81 -9.90
CA ARG A 225 -1.00 -16.03 -11.10
C ARG A 225 -2.18 -15.04 -11.17
N ALA A 226 -2.93 -14.90 -10.07
CA ALA A 226 -4.09 -14.00 -10.01
C ALA A 226 -3.69 -12.54 -10.27
N VAL A 227 -2.60 -12.06 -9.65
CA VAL A 227 -2.09 -10.70 -9.84
C VAL A 227 -1.56 -10.49 -11.27
N ALA A 228 -0.87 -11.47 -11.85
CA ALA A 228 -0.40 -11.39 -13.25
C ALA A 228 -1.57 -11.31 -14.24
N LEU A 229 -2.57 -12.18 -14.09
CA LEU A 229 -3.77 -12.20 -14.92
C LEU A 229 -4.60 -10.91 -14.72
N ALA A 230 -4.78 -10.46 -13.47
CA ALA A 230 -5.47 -9.21 -13.18
C ALA A 230 -4.81 -8.00 -13.85
N ARG A 231 -3.47 -7.95 -13.84
CA ARG A 231 -2.70 -6.90 -14.53
C ARG A 231 -2.91 -6.95 -16.04
N ALA A 232 -2.91 -8.13 -16.64
CA ALA A 232 -3.17 -8.31 -18.06
C ALA A 232 -4.61 -7.89 -18.41
N LEU A 233 -5.62 -8.31 -17.63
CA LEU A 233 -7.01 -7.95 -17.83
C LEU A 233 -7.27 -6.45 -17.61
N ALA A 234 -6.70 -5.85 -16.57
CA ALA A 234 -6.77 -4.39 -16.38
C ALA A 234 -6.15 -3.64 -17.57
N ALA A 235 -5.08 -4.20 -18.16
CA ALA A 235 -4.44 -3.65 -19.34
C ALA A 235 -5.35 -3.64 -20.57
N ILE A 236 -6.24 -4.60 -20.67
CA ILE A 236 -7.20 -4.76 -21.78
C ILE A 236 -8.46 -3.91 -21.57
N SER A 237 -8.97 -3.84 -20.35
CA SER A 237 -10.29 -3.27 -20.03
C SER A 237 -10.28 -1.75 -19.92
N ASP A 238 -9.18 -1.16 -19.46
CA ASP A 238 -9.09 0.28 -19.22
C ASP A 238 -8.58 1.03 -20.46
N ALA A 239 -9.07 2.26 -20.64
CA ALA A 239 -8.48 3.21 -21.58
C ALA A 239 -6.97 3.38 -21.31
N PRO A 240 -6.12 3.67 -22.31
CA PRO A 240 -4.70 3.83 -22.11
C PRO A 240 -4.46 4.89 -21.01
N PRO A 241 -3.63 4.59 -20.00
CA PRO A 241 -3.40 5.53 -18.91
C PRO A 241 -2.77 6.81 -19.44
N ASP A 242 -3.17 7.94 -18.88
CA ASP A 242 -2.52 9.22 -19.15
C ASP A 242 -1.02 9.12 -18.79
N LEU A 243 -0.17 9.84 -19.54
CA LEU A 243 1.29 9.90 -19.27
C LEU A 243 1.61 10.43 -17.88
N GLY A 244 0.71 11.22 -17.31
CA GLY A 244 0.87 11.80 -15.98
C GLY A 244 0.61 10.83 -14.83
N ARG A 245 -0.18 9.78 -15.05
CA ARG A 245 -0.63 8.88 -13.96
C ARG A 245 -0.36 7.41 -14.29
N PRO A 246 0.15 6.62 -13.34
CA PRO A 246 0.17 5.17 -13.48
C PRO A 246 -1.27 4.64 -13.49
N ARG A 247 -1.46 3.42 -14.03
CA ARG A 247 -2.76 2.73 -13.95
C ARG A 247 -3.15 2.53 -12.47
N ALA A 248 -4.43 2.66 -12.17
CA ALA A 248 -4.90 2.53 -10.80
C ALA A 248 -4.67 1.10 -10.28
N LEU A 249 -3.91 0.97 -9.18
CA LEU A 249 -3.72 -0.32 -8.50
C LEU A 249 -5.05 -0.91 -8.03
N ALA A 250 -6.05 -0.06 -7.80
CA ALA A 250 -7.39 -0.43 -7.40
C ALA A 250 -8.09 -1.38 -8.38
N THR A 251 -8.01 -1.10 -9.68
CA THR A 251 -8.60 -1.98 -10.73
C THR A 251 -7.91 -3.34 -10.76
N GLU A 252 -6.56 -3.34 -10.72
CA GLU A 252 -5.79 -4.59 -10.68
C GLU A 252 -6.13 -5.42 -9.42
N THR A 253 -6.30 -4.76 -8.28
CA THR A 253 -6.66 -5.41 -7.00
C THR A 253 -8.06 -6.03 -7.04
N GLU A 254 -9.03 -5.29 -7.57
CA GLU A 254 -10.40 -5.80 -7.68
C GLU A 254 -10.49 -7.01 -8.63
N LEU A 255 -9.80 -6.94 -9.77
CA LEU A 255 -9.69 -8.06 -10.69
C LEU A 255 -8.99 -9.27 -10.04
N ALA A 256 -7.90 -9.06 -9.30
CA ALA A 256 -7.19 -10.13 -8.60
C ALA A 256 -8.08 -10.84 -7.58
N ARG A 257 -8.90 -10.09 -6.84
CA ARG A 257 -9.89 -10.64 -5.91
C ARG A 257 -10.95 -11.46 -6.63
N ARG A 258 -11.50 -10.95 -7.74
CA ARG A 258 -12.49 -11.67 -8.55
C ARG A 258 -11.92 -12.95 -9.16
N ILE A 259 -10.66 -12.91 -9.60
CA ILE A 259 -9.97 -14.10 -10.12
C ILE A 259 -9.79 -15.17 -9.03
N GLU A 260 -9.47 -14.78 -7.79
CA GLU A 260 -9.36 -15.75 -6.70
C GLU A 260 -10.70 -16.40 -6.40
N VAL A 261 -11.79 -15.64 -6.29
CA VAL A 261 -13.15 -16.17 -6.13
C VAL A 261 -13.53 -17.12 -7.28
N ALA A 262 -13.20 -16.73 -8.53
CA ALA A 262 -13.43 -17.59 -9.69
C ALA A 262 -12.58 -18.87 -9.64
N THR A 263 -11.34 -18.80 -9.13
CA THR A 263 -10.45 -19.95 -8.98
C THR A 263 -10.94 -20.90 -7.92
N GLU A 264 -11.50 -20.41 -6.81
CA GLU A 264 -12.18 -21.23 -5.79
C GLU A 264 -13.42 -21.91 -6.37
N ALA A 265 -14.23 -21.18 -7.12
CA ALA A 265 -15.41 -21.74 -7.78
C ALA A 265 -15.05 -22.82 -8.82
N LEU A 266 -13.90 -22.72 -9.50
CA LEU A 266 -13.42 -23.71 -10.45
C LEU A 266 -13.09 -25.07 -9.80
N GLU A 267 -12.75 -25.13 -8.51
CA GLU A 267 -12.47 -26.37 -7.80
C GLU A 267 -13.70 -27.32 -7.74
N SER A 268 -14.88 -26.73 -7.77
CA SER A 268 -16.16 -27.44 -7.76
C SER A 268 -16.90 -27.42 -9.12
N ALA A 269 -16.32 -26.78 -10.14
CA ALA A 269 -16.96 -26.61 -11.43
C ALA A 269 -16.87 -27.86 -12.33
N PRO A 270 -17.82 -28.03 -13.27
CA PRO A 270 -17.74 -29.08 -14.27
C PRO A 270 -16.44 -29.03 -15.08
N PRO A 271 -15.87 -30.19 -15.52
CA PRO A 271 -14.65 -30.24 -16.30
C PRO A 271 -14.69 -29.44 -17.61
N SER A 272 -15.87 -29.21 -18.17
CA SER A 272 -16.06 -28.34 -19.36
C SER A 272 -15.73 -26.89 -19.07
N VAL A 273 -16.18 -26.37 -17.91
CA VAL A 273 -15.90 -24.98 -17.47
C VAL A 273 -14.44 -24.80 -17.11
N ALA A 274 -13.83 -25.78 -16.44
CA ALA A 274 -12.40 -25.76 -16.15
C ALA A 274 -11.55 -25.67 -17.43
N ARG A 275 -11.88 -26.47 -18.47
CA ARG A 275 -11.21 -26.40 -19.78
C ARG A 275 -11.38 -25.05 -20.46
N LEU A 276 -12.55 -24.39 -20.35
CA LEU A 276 -12.77 -23.04 -20.90
C LEU A 276 -11.91 -22.00 -20.16
N ALA A 277 -11.80 -22.09 -18.84
CA ALA A 277 -10.95 -21.21 -18.04
C ALA A 277 -9.46 -21.37 -18.42
N ASP A 278 -8.98 -22.61 -18.53
CA ASP A 278 -7.60 -22.88 -18.97
C ASP A 278 -7.33 -22.35 -20.38
N ALA A 279 -8.28 -22.53 -21.30
CA ALA A 279 -8.15 -22.03 -22.66
C ALA A 279 -8.12 -20.48 -22.69
N PHE A 280 -8.93 -19.84 -21.86
CA PHE A 280 -8.95 -18.38 -21.70
C PHE A 280 -7.61 -17.86 -21.17
N ILE A 281 -7.07 -18.44 -20.08
CA ILE A 281 -5.79 -18.05 -19.51
C ILE A 281 -4.66 -18.19 -20.55
N ARG A 282 -4.59 -19.35 -21.21
CA ARG A 282 -3.59 -19.58 -22.27
C ARG A 282 -3.68 -18.56 -23.41
N ARG A 283 -4.88 -18.14 -23.80
CA ARG A 283 -5.04 -17.11 -24.85
C ARG A 283 -4.52 -15.76 -24.39
N VAL A 284 -4.78 -15.35 -23.14
CA VAL A 284 -4.21 -14.11 -22.57
C VAL A 284 -2.68 -14.16 -22.56
N GLU A 285 -2.09 -15.26 -22.10
CA GLU A 285 -0.64 -15.46 -22.05
C GLU A 285 0.00 -15.44 -23.45
N VAL A 286 -0.62 -16.09 -24.43
CA VAL A 286 -0.16 -16.12 -25.83
C VAL A 286 -0.19 -14.72 -26.43
N LEU A 287 -1.27 -13.96 -26.21
CA LEU A 287 -1.39 -12.59 -26.69
C LEU A 287 -0.31 -11.69 -26.07
N GLU A 288 -0.13 -11.77 -24.74
CA GLU A 288 0.89 -11.00 -24.03
C GLU A 288 2.30 -11.33 -24.52
N ALA A 289 2.63 -12.62 -24.66
CA ALA A 289 3.91 -13.08 -25.17
C ALA A 289 4.16 -12.66 -26.63
N ARG A 290 3.13 -12.70 -27.50
CA ARG A 290 3.19 -12.24 -28.89
C ARG A 290 3.52 -10.75 -28.95
N LEU A 291 2.83 -9.92 -28.18
CA LEU A 291 3.05 -8.49 -28.10
C LEU A 291 4.41 -8.13 -27.52
N ALA A 292 4.81 -8.82 -26.44
CA ALA A 292 6.09 -8.60 -25.78
C ALA A 292 7.28 -8.86 -26.72
N ARG A 293 7.21 -9.93 -27.57
CA ARG A 293 8.24 -10.21 -28.61
C ARG A 293 8.39 -9.09 -29.61
N ARG A 294 7.33 -8.32 -29.88
CA ARG A 294 7.32 -7.13 -30.74
C ARG A 294 7.64 -5.82 -30.00
N GLY A 295 7.96 -5.88 -28.70
CA GLY A 295 8.23 -4.71 -27.87
C GLY A 295 6.99 -3.87 -27.55
N VAL A 296 5.78 -4.42 -27.74
CA VAL A 296 4.50 -3.79 -27.44
C VAL A 296 4.02 -4.28 -26.09
N ALA A 297 3.72 -3.35 -25.18
CA ALA A 297 3.03 -3.69 -23.95
C ALA A 297 1.52 -3.80 -24.22
N LEU A 298 0.87 -4.80 -23.62
CA LEU A 298 -0.58 -5.03 -23.76
C LEU A 298 -1.39 -3.75 -23.44
N ALA A 299 -0.95 -3.03 -22.41
CA ALA A 299 -1.53 -1.75 -21.98
C ALA A 299 -1.46 -0.63 -23.02
N ASP A 300 -0.56 -0.71 -23.97
CA ASP A 300 -0.26 0.37 -24.92
C ASP A 300 -0.74 0.03 -26.37
N VAL A 301 -1.42 -1.11 -26.57
CA VAL A 301 -1.96 -1.53 -27.90
C VAL A 301 -2.93 -0.50 -28.50
N GLN A 302 -3.64 0.23 -27.64
CA GLN A 302 -4.59 1.27 -28.09
C GLN A 302 -3.92 2.54 -28.62
N ILE A 303 -2.59 2.68 -28.50
CA ILE A 303 -1.86 3.86 -28.99
C ILE A 303 -2.07 3.99 -30.51
N SER A 304 -2.43 5.20 -30.94
CA SER A 304 -2.62 5.49 -32.37
C SER A 304 -1.24 5.59 -33.08
N PRO A 305 -1.00 4.82 -34.15
CA PRO A 305 0.23 4.89 -34.93
C PRO A 305 0.28 6.08 -35.92
N ARG A 306 -0.70 7.00 -35.91
CA ARG A 306 -0.76 8.14 -36.84
C ARG A 306 0.41 9.10 -36.62
N LEU A 307 1.08 9.51 -37.70
CA LEU A 307 2.29 10.34 -37.67
C LEU A 307 2.09 11.64 -36.87
N ARG A 308 0.98 12.35 -37.05
CA ARG A 308 0.68 13.59 -36.34
C ARG A 308 0.67 13.42 -34.81
N HIS A 309 0.13 12.29 -34.31
CA HIS A 309 0.11 12.01 -32.89
C HIS A 309 1.51 11.68 -32.34
N GLY A 310 2.29 10.92 -33.14
CA GLY A 310 3.69 10.65 -32.81
C GLY A 310 4.56 11.91 -32.80
N ALA A 311 4.42 12.76 -33.80
CA ALA A 311 5.16 14.03 -33.88
C ALA A 311 4.80 14.96 -32.71
N TRP A 312 3.52 15.15 -32.42
CA TRP A 312 3.08 15.94 -31.28
C TRP A 312 3.58 15.38 -29.95
N PHE A 313 3.56 14.05 -29.78
CA PHE A 313 4.11 13.38 -28.61
C PHE A 313 5.61 13.70 -28.45
N VAL A 314 6.41 13.57 -29.51
CA VAL A 314 7.85 13.84 -29.47
C VAL A 314 8.12 15.31 -29.12
N VAL A 315 7.45 16.26 -29.76
CA VAL A 315 7.62 17.69 -29.48
C VAL A 315 7.28 18.00 -28.02
N ARG A 316 6.11 17.56 -27.55
CA ARG A 316 5.68 17.79 -26.16
C ARG A 316 6.65 17.20 -25.15
N GLU A 317 7.07 15.93 -25.33
CA GLU A 317 7.97 15.27 -24.40
C GLU A 317 9.39 15.86 -24.41
N SER A 318 9.86 16.31 -25.59
CA SER A 318 11.15 17.01 -25.70
C SER A 318 11.11 18.36 -24.99
N LEU A 319 10.05 19.14 -25.12
CA LEU A 319 9.88 20.39 -24.39
C LEU A 319 9.86 20.19 -22.88
N VAL A 320 9.11 19.20 -22.39
CA VAL A 320 9.09 18.85 -20.95
C VAL A 320 10.48 18.42 -20.47
N LEU A 321 11.18 17.59 -21.26
CA LEU A 321 12.52 17.12 -20.91
C LEU A 321 13.53 18.29 -20.85
N VAL A 322 13.56 19.13 -21.88
CA VAL A 322 14.48 20.29 -21.93
C VAL A 322 14.22 21.25 -20.77
N ALA A 323 12.94 21.55 -20.48
CA ALA A 323 12.60 22.46 -19.39
C ALA A 323 12.90 21.88 -17.98
N ALA A 324 12.63 20.59 -17.78
CA ALA A 324 12.76 19.95 -16.46
C ALA A 324 14.16 19.38 -16.18
N LEU A 325 14.95 19.07 -17.22
CA LEU A 325 16.23 18.37 -17.08
C LEU A 325 17.23 19.09 -16.19
N PRO A 326 17.49 20.41 -16.30
CA PRO A 326 18.46 21.09 -15.43
C PRO A 326 18.08 20.98 -13.96
N VAL A 327 16.80 21.18 -13.64
CA VAL A 327 16.27 21.10 -12.27
C VAL A 327 16.33 19.65 -11.77
N ALA A 328 15.98 18.70 -12.61
CA ALA A 328 16.05 17.27 -12.27
C ALA A 328 17.49 16.79 -12.04
N LEU A 329 18.46 17.28 -12.84
CA LEU A 329 19.88 16.96 -12.64
C LEU A 329 20.39 17.50 -11.31
N LEU A 330 20.04 18.74 -10.95
CA LEU A 330 20.36 19.28 -9.63
C LEU A 330 19.79 18.40 -8.53
N GLY A 331 18.50 18.04 -8.60
CA GLY A 331 17.85 17.14 -7.66
C GLY A 331 18.54 15.79 -7.58
N ARG A 332 18.94 15.24 -8.72
CA ARG A 332 19.65 13.96 -8.77
C ARG A 332 21.01 14.02 -8.09
N VAL A 333 21.84 15.00 -8.43
CA VAL A 333 23.20 15.12 -7.89
C VAL A 333 23.16 15.31 -6.37
N THR A 334 22.28 16.20 -5.89
CA THR A 334 22.20 16.53 -4.46
C THR A 334 21.58 15.40 -3.60
N HIS A 335 20.71 14.54 -4.17
CA HIS A 335 20.04 13.48 -3.42
C HIS A 335 20.58 12.08 -3.72
N TRP A 336 21.36 11.90 -4.78
CA TRP A 336 21.85 10.58 -5.17
C TRP A 336 22.67 9.92 -4.06
N LEU A 337 23.67 10.63 -3.52
CA LEU A 337 24.57 10.08 -2.50
C LEU A 337 23.81 9.67 -1.21
N PRO A 338 23.05 10.56 -0.54
CA PRO A 338 22.33 10.17 0.68
C PRO A 338 21.36 9.03 0.46
N LEU A 339 20.67 8.97 -0.68
CA LEU A 339 19.72 7.88 -0.98
C LEU A 339 20.43 6.56 -1.30
N GLN A 340 21.58 6.56 -2.00
CA GLN A 340 22.37 5.34 -2.24
C GLN A 340 22.98 4.79 -0.96
N VAL A 341 23.51 5.66 -0.10
CA VAL A 341 24.02 5.24 1.22
C VAL A 341 22.91 4.65 2.06
N ALA A 342 21.74 5.30 2.12
CA ALA A 342 20.57 4.78 2.83
C ALA A 342 20.17 3.39 2.34
N ARG A 343 20.07 3.21 1.02
CA ARG A 343 19.71 1.95 0.40
C ARG A 343 20.73 0.86 0.67
N SER A 344 22.02 1.16 0.51
CA SER A 344 23.11 0.22 0.77
C SER A 344 23.12 -0.25 2.23
N LEU A 345 22.89 0.66 3.18
CA LEU A 345 22.79 0.32 4.59
C LEU A 345 21.52 -0.49 4.90
N ALA A 346 20.39 -0.11 4.30
CA ALA A 346 19.11 -0.78 4.51
C ALA A 346 19.10 -2.23 3.99
N MET A 347 19.82 -2.49 2.91
CA MET A 347 19.90 -3.81 2.28
C MET A 347 20.95 -4.74 2.91
N ARG A 348 21.77 -4.25 3.84
CA ARG A 348 22.70 -5.13 4.58
C ARG A 348 21.91 -6.08 5.47
N PRO A 349 22.16 -7.41 5.37
CA PRO A 349 21.49 -8.37 6.24
C PRO A 349 21.93 -8.08 7.69
N LEU A 350 20.98 -7.82 8.56
CA LEU A 350 21.22 -7.89 10.00
C LEU A 350 21.05 -9.36 10.40
N VAL A 351 22.04 -9.91 11.05
CA VAL A 351 22.15 -11.33 11.44
C VAL A 351 20.96 -11.82 12.29
N ALA A 352 20.15 -10.91 12.82
CA ALA A 352 19.11 -11.21 13.82
C ALA A 352 17.67 -11.34 13.28
N ASP A 353 17.37 -10.95 12.03
CA ASP A 353 15.97 -10.97 11.56
C ASP A 353 15.85 -11.23 10.05
N PRO A 354 15.40 -12.45 9.67
CA PRO A 354 15.22 -12.84 8.27
C PRO A 354 13.93 -12.25 7.64
N SER A 355 13.15 -11.42 8.35
CA SER A 355 11.89 -10.89 7.83
C SER A 355 12.09 -9.92 6.67
N ARG A 356 11.37 -10.15 5.55
CA ARG A 356 11.40 -9.31 4.33
C ARG A 356 10.64 -7.99 4.46
N ASP A 357 10.05 -7.70 5.60
CA ASP A 357 9.23 -6.52 5.88
C ASP A 357 10.03 -5.28 6.30
N GLN A 358 11.31 -5.42 6.58
CA GLN A 358 12.16 -4.32 7.09
C GLN A 358 12.90 -3.47 6.05
N PRO A 359 13.24 -3.93 4.81
CA PRO A 359 14.05 -3.14 3.88
C PRO A 359 13.41 -1.79 3.50
N ALA A 360 12.10 -1.75 3.29
CA ALA A 360 11.40 -0.51 2.99
C ALA A 360 11.44 0.46 4.17
N MET A 361 11.14 -0.01 5.38
CA MET A 361 11.20 0.78 6.60
C MET A 361 12.60 1.37 6.82
N ARG A 362 13.64 0.55 6.73
CA ARG A 362 15.03 0.99 6.89
C ARG A 362 15.41 2.02 5.84
N THR A 363 15.04 1.78 4.57
CA THR A 363 15.33 2.72 3.47
C THR A 363 14.64 4.05 3.69
N ILE A 364 13.38 4.06 4.15
CA ILE A 364 12.64 5.30 4.42
C ILE A 364 13.24 6.05 5.61
N VAL A 365 13.51 5.37 6.72
CA VAL A 365 14.03 6.01 7.94
C VAL A 365 15.46 6.54 7.72
N LEU A 366 16.36 5.71 7.19
CA LEU A 366 17.73 6.11 6.88
C LEU A 366 17.79 7.16 5.78
N GLY A 367 16.94 7.01 4.74
CA GLY A 367 16.84 7.97 3.65
C GLY A 367 16.41 9.34 4.15
N LEU A 368 15.37 9.41 4.98
CA LEU A 368 14.93 10.67 5.58
C LEU A 368 16.02 11.29 6.45
N ALA A 369 16.67 10.51 7.32
CA ALA A 369 17.74 11.00 8.19
C ALA A 369 18.93 11.54 7.40
N LEU A 370 19.42 10.80 6.40
CA LEU A 370 20.58 11.20 5.59
C LEU A 370 20.26 12.36 4.65
N VAL A 371 19.06 12.46 4.10
CA VAL A 371 18.62 13.62 3.30
C VAL A 371 18.53 14.87 4.19
N LEU A 372 17.92 14.78 5.39
CA LEU A 372 17.87 15.92 6.31
C LEU A 372 19.25 16.36 6.77
N LEU A 373 20.17 15.41 7.05
CA LEU A 373 21.57 15.73 7.36
C LEU A 373 22.24 16.43 6.19
N SER A 374 22.08 15.92 4.98
CA SER A 374 22.62 16.54 3.76
C SER A 374 22.06 17.96 3.55
N TYR A 375 20.77 18.17 3.79
CA TYR A 375 20.13 19.49 3.73
C TYR A 375 20.72 20.45 4.78
N ALA A 376 20.90 19.98 6.01
CA ALA A 376 21.49 20.79 7.08
C ALA A 376 22.93 21.22 6.74
N LEU A 377 23.77 20.29 6.24
CA LEU A 377 25.14 20.58 5.85
C LEU A 377 25.20 21.58 4.68
N GLN A 378 24.39 21.38 3.64
CA GLN A 378 24.33 22.29 2.50
C GLN A 378 23.81 23.67 2.91
N ALA A 379 22.75 23.72 3.74
CA ALA A 379 22.21 24.99 4.24
C ALA A 379 23.21 25.75 5.12
N ALA A 380 23.97 25.05 5.98
CA ALA A 380 25.02 25.66 6.79
C ALA A 380 26.14 26.25 5.90
N LEU A 381 26.56 25.52 4.87
CA LEU A 381 27.57 26.01 3.92
C LEU A 381 27.08 27.25 3.16
N VAL A 382 25.83 27.23 2.66
CA VAL A 382 25.25 28.39 1.95
C VAL A 382 25.07 29.57 2.89
N ALA A 383 24.61 29.32 4.15
CA ALA A 383 24.44 30.38 5.16
C ALA A 383 25.78 31.05 5.48
N TYR A 384 26.88 30.30 5.56
CA TYR A 384 28.21 30.80 5.83
C TYR A 384 28.72 31.78 4.73
N TRP A 385 28.47 31.43 3.46
CA TRP A 385 28.97 32.26 2.34
C TRP A 385 27.99 33.34 1.87
N PHE A 386 26.68 33.11 1.98
CA PHE A 386 25.64 33.93 1.33
C PHE A 386 24.53 34.39 2.28
N GLY A 387 24.60 34.02 3.56
CA GLY A 387 23.65 34.42 4.58
C GLY A 387 22.37 33.55 4.67
N ALA A 388 21.58 33.80 5.70
CA ALA A 388 20.43 32.96 6.08
C ALA A 388 19.32 32.90 5.01
N VAL A 389 19.06 34.04 4.33
CA VAL A 389 18.00 34.09 3.29
C VAL A 389 18.36 33.18 2.12
N ALA A 390 19.63 33.19 1.70
CA ALA A 390 20.12 32.31 0.63
C ALA A 390 20.02 30.83 1.05
N ALA A 391 20.34 30.49 2.30
CA ALA A 391 20.22 29.14 2.82
C ALA A 391 18.76 28.63 2.81
N ILE A 392 17.80 29.46 3.22
CA ILE A 392 16.37 29.11 3.17
C ILE A 392 15.93 28.90 1.70
N SER A 393 16.31 29.81 0.80
CA SER A 393 16.00 29.68 -0.63
C SER A 393 16.62 28.41 -1.21
N TRP A 394 17.83 28.06 -0.81
CA TRP A 394 18.50 26.82 -1.23
C TRP A 394 17.76 25.55 -0.76
N LEU A 395 17.27 25.52 0.48
CA LEU A 395 16.44 24.42 0.97
C LEU A 395 15.18 24.20 0.14
N VAL A 396 14.50 25.30 -0.26
CA VAL A 396 13.34 25.21 -1.16
C VAL A 396 13.76 24.65 -2.53
N VAL A 397 14.86 25.12 -3.09
CA VAL A 397 15.41 24.62 -4.38
C VAL A 397 15.74 23.14 -4.27
N LEU A 398 16.40 22.68 -3.21
CA LEU A 398 16.69 21.26 -2.98
C LEU A 398 15.43 20.42 -2.95
N PHE A 399 14.43 20.83 -2.19
CA PHE A 399 13.15 20.09 -2.09
C PHE A 399 12.43 20.02 -3.44
N MET A 400 12.31 21.16 -4.13
CA MET A 400 11.64 21.24 -5.44
C MET A 400 12.38 20.45 -6.52
N SER A 401 13.71 20.51 -6.53
CA SER A 401 14.53 19.77 -7.50
C SER A 401 14.41 18.24 -7.32
N ALA A 402 14.30 17.76 -6.07
CA ALA A 402 14.03 16.36 -5.81
C ALA A 402 12.66 15.92 -6.38
N GLN A 403 11.60 16.74 -6.18
CA GLN A 403 10.28 16.44 -6.74
C GLN A 403 10.33 16.33 -8.26
N VAL A 404 11.01 17.26 -8.92
CA VAL A 404 11.16 17.27 -10.39
C VAL A 404 11.94 16.04 -10.85
N ASP A 405 13.04 15.63 -10.18
CA ASP A 405 13.79 14.41 -10.54
C ASP A 405 12.90 13.16 -10.42
N PHE A 406 12.11 13.01 -9.34
CA PHE A 406 11.22 11.87 -9.19
C PHE A 406 10.13 11.83 -10.26
N LEU A 407 9.48 12.95 -10.55
CA LEU A 407 8.47 13.04 -11.59
C LEU A 407 9.04 12.72 -12.98
N LEU A 408 10.21 13.25 -13.30
CA LEU A 408 10.85 13.03 -14.59
C LEU A 408 11.32 11.58 -14.75
N ARG A 409 11.81 10.97 -13.68
CA ARG A 409 12.22 9.56 -13.66
C ARG A 409 11.05 8.61 -13.94
N ASP A 410 9.93 8.83 -13.26
CA ASP A 410 8.71 8.04 -13.46
C ASP A 410 8.14 8.23 -14.88
N ARG A 411 8.19 9.47 -15.39
CA ARG A 411 7.73 9.81 -16.74
C ARG A 411 8.60 9.18 -17.81
N ARG A 412 9.93 9.21 -17.66
CA ARG A 412 10.88 8.67 -18.65
C ARG A 412 10.61 7.20 -18.99
N GLY A 413 10.38 6.36 -17.98
CA GLY A 413 10.08 4.95 -18.20
C GLY A 413 8.80 4.73 -19.04
N ARG A 414 7.75 5.54 -18.78
CA ARG A 414 6.50 5.48 -19.53
C ARG A 414 6.66 6.01 -20.96
N VAL A 415 7.36 7.11 -21.12
CA VAL A 415 7.64 7.71 -22.43
C VAL A 415 8.41 6.74 -23.33
N TRP A 416 9.49 6.14 -22.79
CA TRP A 416 10.30 5.19 -23.53
C TRP A 416 9.48 3.96 -23.98
N ARG A 417 8.69 3.38 -23.10
CA ARG A 417 7.82 2.25 -23.43
C ARG A 417 6.84 2.62 -24.54
N ARG A 418 6.14 3.78 -24.43
CA ARG A 418 5.19 4.24 -25.45
C ARG A 418 5.85 4.56 -26.79
N ALA A 419 7.04 5.12 -26.77
CA ALA A 419 7.79 5.39 -28.01
C ALA A 419 8.13 4.08 -28.73
N ARG A 420 8.60 3.06 -27.99
CA ARG A 420 8.85 1.72 -28.55
C ARG A 420 7.58 1.10 -29.13
N THR A 421 6.49 1.13 -28.38
CA THR A 421 5.17 0.64 -28.85
C THR A 421 4.72 1.37 -30.11
N TYR A 422 4.81 2.70 -30.14
CA TYR A 422 4.46 3.48 -31.33
C TYR A 422 5.26 3.04 -32.57
N LEU A 423 6.59 2.90 -32.42
CA LEU A 423 7.47 2.45 -33.52
C LEU A 423 7.11 1.03 -33.98
N ALA A 424 6.85 0.10 -33.06
CA ALA A 424 6.46 -1.27 -33.38
C ALA A 424 5.13 -1.34 -34.11
N LEU A 425 4.10 -0.61 -33.64
CA LEU A 425 2.77 -0.57 -34.28
C LEU A 425 2.77 0.16 -35.64
N ARG A 426 3.74 1.05 -35.85
CA ARG A 426 3.94 1.71 -37.14
C ARG A 426 4.64 0.82 -38.14
N ALA A 427 5.58 -0.01 -37.69
CA ALA A 427 6.28 -0.98 -38.52
C ALA A 427 5.38 -2.15 -38.95
N ASP A 428 4.37 -2.49 -38.13
CA ASP A 428 3.41 -3.55 -38.41
C ASP A 428 1.97 -3.06 -38.18
N PRO A 429 1.33 -2.44 -39.18
CA PRO A 429 -0.02 -1.90 -39.05
C PRO A 429 -1.10 -2.96 -38.78
N GLY A 430 -0.90 -4.21 -39.22
CA GLY A 430 -1.81 -5.34 -38.98
C GLY A 430 -1.86 -5.77 -37.52
N LEU A 431 -0.72 -5.71 -36.84
CA LEU A 431 -0.56 -6.14 -35.44
C LEU A 431 -1.57 -5.45 -34.49
N ARG A 432 -1.82 -4.15 -34.70
CA ARG A 432 -2.79 -3.41 -33.88
C ARG A 432 -4.23 -3.89 -34.08
N GLY A 433 -4.65 -4.04 -35.34
CA GLY A 433 -6.01 -4.48 -35.70
C GLY A 433 -6.31 -5.87 -35.15
N GLU A 434 -5.44 -6.82 -35.43
CA GLU A 434 -5.55 -8.20 -34.94
C GLU A 434 -5.58 -8.27 -33.41
N SER A 435 -4.68 -7.53 -32.74
CA SER A 435 -4.62 -7.54 -31.29
C SER A 435 -5.87 -6.92 -30.66
N LEU A 436 -6.44 -5.83 -31.22
CA LEU A 436 -7.68 -5.24 -30.74
C LEU A 436 -8.88 -6.18 -30.92
N THR A 437 -8.96 -6.91 -32.04
CA THR A 437 -10.01 -7.92 -32.25
C THR A 437 -9.91 -9.05 -31.24
N GLU A 438 -8.69 -9.54 -30.99
CA GLU A 438 -8.44 -10.59 -29.98
C GLU A 438 -8.75 -10.10 -28.57
N ILE A 439 -8.40 -8.85 -28.23
CA ILE A 439 -8.73 -8.21 -26.96
C ILE A 439 -10.25 -8.16 -26.73
N HIS A 440 -11.03 -7.73 -27.74
CA HIS A 440 -12.49 -7.70 -27.64
C HIS A 440 -13.07 -9.10 -27.39
N ALA A 441 -12.57 -10.10 -28.10
CA ALA A 441 -12.99 -11.49 -27.90
C ALA A 441 -12.63 -12.00 -26.49
N LEU A 442 -11.45 -11.65 -25.96
CA LEU A 442 -11.04 -12.00 -24.60
C LEU A 442 -11.92 -11.31 -23.54
N VAL A 443 -12.25 -10.04 -23.70
CA VAL A 443 -13.14 -9.33 -22.75
C VAL A 443 -14.52 -10.01 -22.73
N THR A 444 -15.11 -10.30 -23.89
CA THR A 444 -16.42 -10.96 -23.99
C THR A 444 -16.40 -12.36 -23.37
N ASN A 445 -15.37 -13.16 -23.68
CA ASN A 445 -15.22 -14.51 -23.12
C ASN A 445 -14.94 -14.49 -21.59
N GLY A 446 -14.17 -13.51 -21.13
CA GLY A 446 -13.90 -13.32 -19.70
C GLY A 446 -15.18 -12.99 -18.91
N LEU A 447 -16.01 -12.11 -19.41
CA LEU A 447 -17.31 -11.78 -18.79
C LEU A 447 -18.26 -12.98 -18.79
N ALA A 448 -18.31 -13.74 -19.89
CA ALA A 448 -19.12 -14.95 -19.96
C ALA A 448 -18.64 -16.04 -18.96
N LEU A 449 -17.35 -16.24 -18.87
CA LEU A 449 -16.75 -17.18 -17.93
C LEU A 449 -17.01 -16.77 -16.47
N GLU A 450 -16.89 -15.49 -16.16
CA GLU A 450 -17.19 -14.95 -14.85
C GLU A 450 -18.67 -15.14 -14.48
N ALA A 451 -19.59 -14.88 -15.39
CA ALA A 451 -21.02 -15.09 -15.19
C ALA A 451 -21.33 -16.58 -14.89
N MET A 452 -20.62 -17.51 -15.53
CA MET A 452 -20.75 -18.97 -15.27
C MET A 452 -20.22 -19.38 -13.89
N LEU A 453 -19.15 -18.74 -13.40
CA LEU A 453 -18.47 -19.12 -12.15
C LEU A 453 -19.01 -18.38 -10.92
N ILE A 454 -19.26 -17.09 -11.05
CA ILE A 454 -19.61 -16.20 -9.93
C ILE A 454 -21.11 -15.88 -9.93
N GLY A 455 -21.76 -15.87 -11.10
CA GLY A 455 -23.20 -15.55 -11.23
C GLY A 455 -24.12 -16.39 -10.31
N PRO A 456 -23.91 -17.70 -10.15
CA PRO A 456 -24.69 -18.51 -9.21
C PRO A 456 -24.47 -18.12 -7.75
N LEU A 457 -23.29 -17.62 -7.38
CA LEU A 457 -22.93 -17.22 -6.01
C LEU A 457 -23.55 -15.88 -5.60
N VAL A 458 -23.82 -15.00 -6.57
CA VAL A 458 -24.43 -13.68 -6.32
C VAL A 458 -25.95 -13.78 -6.24
N ASN A 459 -26.58 -14.69 -6.99
CA ASN A 459 -28.05 -14.87 -7.04
C ASN A 459 -28.58 -15.81 -5.93
N GLY A 460 -27.69 -16.41 -5.14
CA GLY A 460 -28.05 -17.33 -4.04
C GLY A 460 -27.91 -16.74 -2.63
N ARG A 461 -27.77 -15.41 -2.51
CA ARG A 461 -27.71 -14.70 -1.21
C ARG A 461 -28.87 -13.75 -1.04
#